data_7ec7ca3e4164881bc4025318e1ab6667
#
_entry.id   7ec7ca3e4164881bc4025318e1ab6667
#
_cell.length_a   1.000
_cell.length_b   1.000
_cell.length_c   1.000
_cell.angle_alpha   90.00
_cell.angle_beta   90.00
_cell.angle_gamma   90.00
#
_symmetry.space_group_name_H-M   'P 1'
#
loop_
_entity.id
_entity.type
_entity.pdbx_description
1 polymer ?
#
loop_
_entity_poly.entity_id
_entity_poly.type
_entity_poly.pdbx_seq_one_letter_code
_entity_poly.pdbx_strand_id
1 'polypeptide(L)'
;VRDENVRMSLRLQRAFGLRREEAIKLQPRWADHGDHLQLKASWTKGGRERTVPIRTEAQRALLEEAKHLAGTGSLIPRGRSYIEQLRIYERHTANAGLSKMHGLRHAYAQQRYLELTGCPSPHAGGPGKEALTPAQRQIDLRARLTISSELGHAREQITAVYLGR
;
A
#
# COMPACT_ATOMS: atom_id res chain seq x y z
N VAL A 1 -14.15 -11.98 1.83
CA VAL A 1 -14.13 -11.90 0.36
C VAL A 1 -13.82 -13.28 -0.21
N ARG A 2 -14.68 -13.77 -1.11
CA ARG A 2 -14.54 -15.13 -1.68
C ARG A 2 -13.67 -15.19 -2.93
N ASP A 3 -13.60 -14.11 -3.71
CA ASP A 3 -12.79 -14.09 -4.92
C ASP A 3 -11.31 -14.01 -4.57
N GLU A 4 -10.51 -14.95 -5.06
CA GLU A 4 -9.07 -15.02 -4.73
C GLU A 4 -8.27 -13.83 -5.23
N ASN A 5 -8.57 -13.34 -6.42
CA ASN A 5 -7.86 -12.20 -7.00
C ASN A 5 -8.20 -10.91 -6.25
N VAL A 6 -9.46 -10.71 -5.90
CA VAL A 6 -9.88 -9.57 -5.08
C VAL A 6 -9.24 -9.64 -3.70
N ARG A 7 -9.27 -10.81 -3.08
CA ARG A 7 -8.64 -11.00 -1.76
C ARG A 7 -7.14 -10.67 -1.81
N MET A 8 -6.46 -11.15 -2.83
CA MET A 8 -5.03 -10.87 -3.00
C MET A 8 -4.78 -9.37 -3.18
N SER A 9 -5.59 -8.69 -3.99
CA SER A 9 -5.48 -7.24 -4.16
C SER A 9 -5.61 -6.50 -2.82
N LEU A 10 -6.59 -6.89 -2.00
CA LEU A 10 -6.78 -6.29 -0.67
C LEU A 10 -5.58 -6.54 0.25
N ARG A 11 -5.05 -7.75 0.26
CA ARG A 11 -3.89 -8.11 1.06
C ARG A 11 -2.65 -7.31 0.64
N LEU A 12 -2.46 -7.13 -0.66
CA LEU A 12 -1.35 -6.33 -1.21
C LEU A 12 -1.49 -4.84 -0.88
N GLN A 13 -2.71 -4.32 -0.89
CA GLN A 13 -2.97 -2.94 -0.48
C GLN A 13 -2.53 -2.70 0.97
N ARG A 14 -2.86 -3.63 1.86
CA ARG A 14 -2.47 -3.53 3.27
C ARG A 14 -0.96 -3.69 3.46
N ALA A 15 -0.37 -4.67 2.80
CA ALA A 15 1.05 -5.01 3.00
C ALA A 15 2.00 -3.97 2.42
N PHE A 16 1.64 -3.34 1.29
CA PHE A 16 2.51 -2.43 0.55
C PHE A 16 1.95 -1.02 0.39
N GLY A 17 0.79 -0.74 0.95
CA GLY A 17 0.18 0.58 0.85
C GLY A 17 -0.32 0.94 -0.55
N LEU A 18 -0.64 -0.05 -1.37
CA LEU A 18 -1.03 0.17 -2.75
C LEU A 18 -2.43 0.79 -2.85
N ARG A 19 -2.62 1.59 -3.90
CA ARG A 19 -3.94 2.03 -4.32
C ARG A 19 -4.68 0.87 -4.98
N ARG A 20 -6.00 0.96 -5.04
CA ARG A 20 -6.86 -0.07 -5.64
C ARG A 20 -6.42 -0.44 -7.05
N GLU A 21 -6.24 0.56 -7.92
CA GLU A 21 -5.81 0.33 -9.30
C GLU A 21 -4.46 -0.39 -9.37
N GLU A 22 -3.51 0.03 -8.56
CA GLU A 22 -2.18 -0.57 -8.49
C GLU A 22 -2.24 -2.04 -8.09
N ALA A 23 -3.06 -2.34 -7.06
CA ALA A 23 -3.21 -3.70 -6.56
C ALA A 23 -3.92 -4.63 -7.55
N ILE A 24 -4.83 -4.09 -8.35
CA ILE A 24 -5.53 -4.87 -9.39
C ILE A 24 -4.62 -5.12 -10.59
N LYS A 25 -3.89 -4.11 -11.06
CA LYS A 25 -3.03 -4.19 -12.24
C LYS A 25 -1.67 -4.85 -11.98
N LEU A 26 -1.29 -5.05 -10.73
CA LEU A 26 0.03 -5.56 -10.37
C LEU A 26 0.38 -6.84 -11.12
N GLN A 27 1.57 -6.87 -11.70
CA GLN A 27 2.19 -8.06 -12.25
C GLN A 27 3.29 -8.49 -11.28
N PRO A 28 3.01 -9.46 -10.37
CA PRO A 28 3.91 -9.74 -9.26
C PRO A 28 5.33 -10.15 -9.66
N ARG A 29 5.47 -10.96 -10.70
CA ARG A 29 6.80 -11.40 -11.16
C ARG A 29 7.61 -10.26 -11.73
N TRP A 30 6.98 -9.38 -12.49
CA TRP A 30 7.67 -8.21 -13.03
C TRP A 30 8.03 -7.21 -11.93
N ALA A 31 7.13 -7.01 -10.96
CA ALA A 31 7.27 -6.00 -9.92
C ALA A 31 8.33 -6.35 -8.87
N ASP A 32 8.60 -7.63 -8.67
CA ASP A 32 9.53 -8.11 -7.64
C ASP A 32 10.99 -7.90 -8.07
N HIS A 33 11.65 -6.92 -7.47
CA HIS A 33 13.05 -6.61 -7.70
C HIS A 33 13.94 -7.02 -6.53
N GLY A 34 13.47 -7.94 -5.68
CA GLY A 34 14.23 -8.48 -4.55
C GLY A 34 14.00 -7.70 -3.27
N ASP A 35 14.55 -6.52 -3.15
CA ASP A 35 14.43 -5.67 -1.97
C ASP A 35 13.31 -4.62 -2.08
N HIS A 36 12.73 -4.47 -3.25
CA HIS A 36 11.63 -3.52 -3.46
C HIS A 36 10.65 -4.00 -4.51
N LEU A 37 9.45 -3.47 -4.42
CA LEU A 37 8.39 -3.65 -5.39
C LEU A 37 8.42 -2.45 -6.33
N GLN A 38 8.54 -2.70 -7.63
CA GLN A 38 8.52 -1.64 -8.64
C GLN A 38 7.13 -1.56 -9.24
N LEU A 39 6.54 -0.36 -9.26
CA LEU A 39 5.23 -0.13 -9.87
C LEU A 39 5.38 0.61 -11.18
N LYS A 40 4.76 0.09 -12.23
CA LYS A 40 4.76 0.74 -13.56
C LYS A 40 3.94 2.02 -13.52
N ALA A 41 4.36 3.01 -14.30
CA ALA A 41 3.62 4.26 -14.45
C ALA A 41 2.16 4.04 -14.86
N SER A 42 1.92 3.05 -15.73
CA SER A 42 0.56 2.71 -16.21
C SER A 42 -0.35 2.14 -15.13
N TRP A 43 0.18 1.71 -13.99
CA TRP A 43 -0.61 1.21 -12.86
C TRP A 43 -0.96 2.29 -11.86
N THR A 44 -0.25 3.41 -11.87
CA THR A 44 -0.34 4.43 -10.83
C THR A 44 -1.21 5.61 -11.26
N LYS A 45 -1.91 6.19 -10.31
CA LYS A 45 -2.64 7.43 -10.51
C LYS A 45 -1.63 8.55 -10.79
N GLY A 46 -1.82 9.28 -11.87
CA GLY A 46 -0.90 10.34 -12.27
C GLY A 46 0.27 9.87 -13.13
N GLY A 47 0.37 8.57 -13.44
CA GLY A 47 1.34 8.04 -14.38
C GLY A 47 2.79 8.11 -13.94
N ARG A 48 3.06 8.03 -12.62
CA ARG A 48 4.43 8.05 -12.08
C ARG A 48 4.83 6.66 -11.59
N GLU A 49 6.01 6.23 -11.99
CA GLU A 49 6.62 5.04 -11.42
C GLU A 49 6.88 5.24 -9.93
N ARG A 50 6.84 4.15 -9.17
CA ARG A 50 7.04 4.20 -7.73
C ARG A 50 7.66 2.91 -7.25
N THR A 51 8.47 2.99 -6.20
CA THR A 51 9.02 1.82 -5.54
C THR A 51 8.49 1.74 -4.11
N VAL A 52 8.26 0.53 -3.64
CA VAL A 52 7.87 0.26 -2.26
C VAL A 52 8.83 -0.80 -1.70
N PRO A 53 9.48 -0.56 -0.56
CA PRO A 53 10.45 -1.53 -0.04
C PRO A 53 9.76 -2.81 0.42
N ILE A 54 10.45 -3.95 0.20
CA ILE A 54 10.04 -5.24 0.74
C ILE A 54 10.85 -5.43 2.01
N ARG A 55 10.23 -5.29 3.19
CA ARG A 55 10.91 -5.16 4.47
C ARG A 55 10.76 -6.36 5.40
N THR A 56 9.72 -7.15 5.21
CA THR A 56 9.37 -8.22 6.13
C THR A 56 9.22 -9.55 5.41
N GLU A 57 9.37 -10.64 6.18
CA GLU A 57 9.11 -11.98 5.66
C GLU A 57 7.66 -12.16 5.26
N ALA A 58 6.73 -11.53 5.98
CA ALA A 58 5.31 -11.58 5.66
C ALA A 58 5.01 -10.94 4.30
N GLN A 59 5.65 -9.80 3.99
CA GLN A 59 5.54 -9.18 2.67
C GLN A 59 6.12 -10.07 1.58
N ARG A 60 7.27 -10.70 1.84
CA ARG A 60 7.91 -11.61 0.89
C ARG A 60 7.02 -12.83 0.63
N ALA A 61 6.49 -13.44 1.67
CA ALA A 61 5.59 -14.59 1.53
C ALA A 61 4.33 -14.24 0.75
N LEU A 62 3.74 -13.08 1.02
CA LEU A 62 2.56 -12.61 0.30
C LEU A 62 2.85 -12.41 -1.19
N LEU A 63 4.00 -11.82 -1.50
CA LEU A 63 4.39 -11.60 -2.89
C LEU A 63 4.59 -12.94 -3.63
N GLU A 64 5.14 -13.95 -2.97
CA GLU A 64 5.26 -15.29 -3.54
C GLU A 64 3.88 -15.92 -3.81
N GLU A 65 2.92 -15.76 -2.88
CA GLU A 65 1.53 -16.20 -3.11
C GLU A 65 0.93 -15.48 -4.32
N ALA A 66 1.16 -14.19 -4.44
CA ALA A 66 0.65 -13.38 -5.55
C ALA A 66 1.23 -13.86 -6.89
N LYS A 67 2.52 -14.21 -6.91
CA LYS A 67 3.17 -14.79 -8.10
C LYS A 67 2.51 -16.10 -8.53
N HIS A 68 2.21 -16.96 -7.58
CA HIS A 68 1.52 -18.23 -7.87
C HIS A 68 0.13 -17.98 -8.45
N LEU A 69 -0.61 -17.04 -7.89
CA LEU A 69 -1.96 -16.73 -8.34
C LEU A 69 -1.97 -16.10 -9.74
N ALA A 70 -1.09 -15.14 -9.98
CA ALA A 70 -1.05 -14.37 -11.22
C ALA A 70 -0.27 -15.06 -12.35
N GLY A 71 0.64 -15.96 -12.01
CA GLY A 71 1.53 -16.54 -12.99
C GLY A 71 2.43 -15.46 -13.61
N THR A 72 2.52 -15.44 -14.93
CA THR A 72 3.30 -14.42 -15.66
C THR A 72 2.54 -13.12 -15.90
N GLY A 73 1.25 -13.09 -15.59
CA GLY A 73 0.39 -11.94 -15.82
C GLY A 73 0.15 -11.10 -14.57
N SER A 74 -0.93 -10.33 -14.63
CA SER A 74 -1.39 -9.50 -13.53
C SER A 74 -2.42 -10.23 -12.66
N LEU A 75 -2.91 -9.54 -11.64
CA LEU A 75 -4.02 -10.04 -10.81
C LEU A 75 -5.38 -9.89 -11.51
N ILE A 76 -5.39 -9.38 -12.72
CA ILE A 76 -6.58 -9.41 -13.59
C ILE A 76 -6.59 -10.79 -14.25
N PRO A 77 -7.59 -11.65 -14.00
CA PRO A 77 -7.66 -12.96 -14.64
C PRO A 77 -7.68 -12.86 -16.17
N ARG A 78 -7.15 -13.89 -16.82
CA ARG A 78 -7.19 -13.96 -18.29
C ARG A 78 -8.63 -13.82 -18.79
N GLY A 79 -8.78 -13.09 -19.88
CA GLY A 79 -10.08 -12.88 -20.50
C GLY A 79 -10.89 -11.74 -19.89
N ARG A 80 -10.38 -11.07 -18.86
CA ARG A 80 -11.02 -9.91 -18.27
C ARG A 80 -10.22 -8.64 -18.52
N SER A 81 -10.95 -7.53 -18.72
CA SER A 81 -10.34 -6.19 -18.75
C SER A 81 -10.16 -5.66 -17.33
N TYR A 82 -9.40 -4.58 -17.19
CA TYR A 82 -9.28 -3.89 -15.91
C TYR A 82 -10.66 -3.43 -15.39
N ILE A 83 -11.49 -2.85 -16.26
CA ILE A 83 -12.82 -2.36 -15.87
C ILE A 83 -13.70 -3.51 -15.34
N GLU A 84 -13.66 -4.66 -16.01
CA GLU A 84 -14.40 -5.84 -15.55
C GLU A 84 -13.91 -6.30 -14.18
N GLN A 85 -12.60 -6.38 -13.98
CA GLN A 85 -12.03 -6.78 -12.70
C GLN A 85 -12.31 -5.74 -11.60
N LEU A 86 -12.27 -4.45 -11.94
CA LEU A 86 -12.61 -3.39 -11.00
C LEU A 86 -14.05 -3.53 -10.50
N ARG A 87 -14.99 -3.80 -11.40
CA ARG A 87 -16.40 -4.01 -11.02
C ARG A 87 -16.56 -5.23 -10.14
N ILE A 88 -15.81 -6.30 -10.41
CA ILE A 88 -15.81 -7.51 -9.57
C ILE A 88 -15.24 -7.19 -8.19
N TYR A 89 -14.15 -6.44 -8.12
CA TYR A 89 -13.56 -5.95 -6.88
C TYR A 89 -14.59 -5.15 -6.07
N GLU A 90 -15.24 -4.19 -6.71
CA GLU A 90 -16.24 -3.34 -6.06
C GLU A 90 -17.43 -4.16 -5.54
N ARG A 91 -17.91 -5.12 -6.32
CA ARG A 91 -19.01 -5.98 -5.93
C ARG A 91 -18.64 -6.86 -4.72
N HIS A 92 -17.48 -7.50 -4.75
CA HIS A 92 -17.05 -8.36 -3.64
C HIS A 92 -16.77 -7.59 -2.37
N THR A 93 -16.18 -6.40 -2.46
CA THR A 93 -15.94 -5.57 -1.29
C THR A 93 -17.25 -5.04 -0.71
N ALA A 94 -18.19 -4.62 -1.54
CA ALA A 94 -19.53 -4.20 -1.09
C ALA A 94 -20.28 -5.35 -0.41
N ASN A 95 -20.28 -6.55 -1.01
CA ASN A 95 -20.95 -7.72 -0.43
C ASN A 95 -20.34 -8.15 0.90
N ALA A 96 -19.06 -7.90 1.11
CA ALA A 96 -18.39 -8.20 2.37
C ALA A 96 -18.55 -7.07 3.42
N GLY A 97 -19.34 -6.04 3.10
CA GLY A 97 -19.52 -4.89 3.99
C GLY A 97 -18.33 -3.95 4.05
N LEU A 98 -17.39 -4.08 3.13
CA LEU A 98 -16.20 -3.25 3.07
C LEU A 98 -16.48 -2.01 2.21
N SER A 99 -16.25 -0.84 2.78
CA SER A 99 -16.32 0.43 2.07
C SER A 99 -15.08 1.26 2.40
N LYS A 100 -14.69 2.15 1.52
CA LYS A 100 -13.57 3.05 1.75
C LYS A 100 -12.26 2.30 2.05
N MET A 101 -11.72 1.61 1.05
CA MET A 101 -10.48 0.81 1.18
C MET A 101 -9.23 1.66 1.52
N HIS A 102 -9.35 2.97 1.68
CA HIS A 102 -8.27 3.82 2.17
C HIS A 102 -7.76 3.40 3.55
N GLY A 103 -8.58 2.73 4.36
CA GLY A 103 -8.16 2.19 5.64
C GLY A 103 -6.97 1.25 5.54
N LEU A 104 -6.81 0.54 4.43
CA LEU A 104 -5.67 -0.35 4.19
C LEU A 104 -4.38 0.45 4.03
N ARG A 105 -4.43 1.59 3.36
CA ARG A 105 -3.28 2.50 3.22
C ARG A 105 -2.96 3.20 4.53
N HIS A 106 -3.99 3.56 5.32
CA HIS A 106 -3.81 4.09 6.68
C HIS A 106 -3.07 3.08 7.56
N ALA A 107 -3.48 1.81 7.50
CA ALA A 107 -2.83 0.75 8.27
C ALA A 107 -1.35 0.60 7.89
N TYR A 108 -1.04 0.63 6.60
CA TYR A 108 0.34 0.60 6.12
C TYR A 108 1.14 1.80 6.64
N ALA A 109 0.60 3.00 6.48
CA ALA A 109 1.29 4.22 6.89
C ALA A 109 1.59 4.23 8.40
N GLN A 110 0.61 3.85 9.21
CA GLN A 110 0.75 3.82 10.66
C GLN A 110 1.76 2.76 11.11
N GLN A 111 1.72 1.57 10.50
CA GLN A 111 2.69 0.52 10.80
C GLN A 111 4.10 0.94 10.38
N ARG A 112 4.22 1.54 9.22
CA ARG A 112 5.52 2.01 8.71
C ARG A 112 6.10 3.12 9.58
N TYR A 113 5.25 4.02 10.05
CA TYR A 113 5.67 5.07 10.98
C TYR A 113 6.23 4.48 12.28
N LEU A 114 5.55 3.49 12.83
CA LEU A 114 6.03 2.80 14.04
C LEU A 114 7.40 2.14 13.79
N GLU A 115 7.58 1.49 12.66
CA GLU A 115 8.85 0.85 12.29
C GLU A 115 9.99 1.88 12.16
N LEU A 116 9.72 3.03 11.58
CA LEU A 116 10.73 4.06 11.32
C LEU A 116 11.07 4.89 12.55
N THR A 117 10.13 5.11 13.45
CA THR A 117 10.31 6.01 14.60
C THR A 117 10.36 5.29 15.94
N GLY A 118 9.86 4.07 16.03
CA GLY A 118 9.70 3.36 17.29
C GLY A 118 8.51 3.82 18.13
N CYS A 119 7.72 4.78 17.64
CA CYS A 119 6.56 5.34 18.34
C CYS A 119 5.32 5.27 17.46
N PRO A 120 4.11 5.10 18.05
CA PRO A 120 2.88 5.20 17.26
C PRO A 120 2.72 6.61 16.68
N SER A 121 2.06 6.71 15.52
CA SER A 121 1.70 8.00 14.94
C SER A 121 0.62 8.68 15.78
N PRO A 122 0.40 10.00 15.64
CA PRO A 122 -0.67 10.69 16.37
C PRO A 122 -2.05 10.05 16.19
N HIS A 123 -2.43 9.66 14.97
CA HIS A 123 -3.70 8.97 14.73
C HIS A 123 -3.78 7.57 15.35
N ALA A 124 -2.65 6.94 15.63
CA ALA A 124 -2.58 5.63 16.31
C ALA A 124 -2.39 5.78 17.83
N GLY A 125 -2.61 6.96 18.38
CA GLY A 125 -2.52 7.22 19.82
C GLY A 125 -1.15 7.71 20.29
N GLY A 126 -0.22 7.96 19.40
CA GLY A 126 1.11 8.46 19.74
C GLY A 126 1.14 9.96 20.01
N PRO A 127 2.33 10.48 20.40
CA PRO A 127 2.48 11.90 20.73
C PRO A 127 2.31 12.79 19.50
N GLY A 128 1.64 13.92 19.67
CA GLY A 128 1.56 14.94 18.66
C GLY A 128 2.87 15.71 18.52
N LYS A 129 2.97 16.51 17.47
CA LYS A 129 4.19 17.27 17.13
C LYS A 129 4.71 18.11 18.29
N GLU A 130 3.82 18.69 19.08
CA GLU A 130 4.19 19.57 20.20
C GLU A 130 4.89 18.84 21.35
N ALA A 131 4.63 17.53 21.48
CA ALA A 131 5.22 16.70 22.51
C ALA A 131 6.61 16.14 22.14
N LEU A 132 7.07 16.39 20.92
CA LEU A 132 8.35 15.85 20.42
C LEU A 132 9.52 16.77 20.75
N THR A 133 10.66 16.15 21.13
CA THR A 133 11.92 16.87 21.25
C THR A 133 12.41 17.26 19.85
N PRO A 134 13.38 18.21 19.72
CA PRO A 134 13.95 18.54 18.41
C PRO A 134 14.52 17.32 17.66
N ALA A 135 15.18 16.38 18.36
CA ALA A 135 15.70 15.15 17.75
C ALA A 135 14.55 14.26 17.26
N GLN A 136 13.50 14.11 18.04
CA GLN A 136 12.32 13.34 17.67
C GLN A 136 11.58 13.97 16.47
N ARG A 137 11.54 15.29 16.39
CA ARG A 137 10.94 16.00 15.24
C ARG A 137 11.70 15.71 13.93
N GLN A 138 13.02 15.57 14.00
CA GLN A 138 13.82 15.19 12.84
C GLN A 138 13.49 13.77 12.37
N ILE A 139 13.39 12.84 13.31
CA ILE A 139 13.02 11.45 13.01
C ILE A 139 11.59 11.40 12.43
N ASP A 140 10.66 12.13 13.02
CA ASP A 140 9.28 12.23 12.54
C ASP A 140 9.24 12.77 11.10
N LEU A 141 9.95 13.84 10.81
CA LEU A 141 9.98 14.43 9.47
C LEU A 141 10.53 13.44 8.44
N ARG A 142 11.64 12.78 8.75
CA ARG A 142 12.22 11.77 7.84
C ARG A 142 11.27 10.62 7.59
N ALA A 143 10.61 10.13 8.64
CA ALA A 143 9.62 9.07 8.52
C ALA A 143 8.46 9.48 7.60
N ARG A 144 7.93 10.68 7.78
CA ARG A 144 6.83 11.20 6.96
C ARG A 144 7.23 11.36 5.49
N LEU A 145 8.43 11.83 5.22
CA LEU A 145 8.94 11.95 3.84
C LEU A 145 9.12 10.57 3.20
N THR A 146 9.66 9.61 3.94
CA THR A 146 9.81 8.24 3.47
C THR A 146 8.46 7.62 3.14
N ILE A 147 7.49 7.73 4.04
CA ILE A 147 6.14 7.19 3.84
C ILE A 147 5.44 7.90 2.66
N SER A 148 5.60 9.20 2.52
CA SER A 148 5.06 9.95 1.38
C SER A 148 5.57 9.39 0.06
N SER A 149 6.86 9.11 -0.02
CA SER A 149 7.47 8.51 -1.21
C SER A 149 6.89 7.12 -1.49
N GLU A 150 6.81 6.27 -0.46
CA GLU A 150 6.28 4.90 -0.58
C GLU A 150 4.81 4.89 -1.01
N LEU A 151 4.00 5.82 -0.51
CA LEU A 151 2.59 5.95 -0.85
C LEU A 151 2.35 6.70 -2.17
N GLY A 152 3.39 7.29 -2.74
CA GLY A 152 3.27 8.04 -3.99
C GLY A 152 2.65 9.43 -3.82
N HIS A 153 2.78 10.04 -2.65
CA HIS A 153 2.30 11.40 -2.42
C HIS A 153 3.31 12.43 -2.93
N ALA A 154 2.82 13.48 -3.58
CA ALA A 154 3.69 14.56 -4.05
C ALA A 154 4.16 15.47 -2.92
N ARG A 155 3.44 15.49 -1.78
CA ARG A 155 3.71 16.35 -0.65
C ARG A 155 3.49 15.63 0.67
N GLU A 156 4.30 15.95 1.68
CA GLU A 156 4.19 15.38 3.01
C GLU A 156 2.82 15.68 3.66
N GLN A 157 2.23 16.83 3.37
CA GLN A 157 0.92 17.21 3.90
C GLN A 157 -0.17 16.19 3.60
N ILE A 158 -0.08 15.50 2.46
CA ILE A 158 -1.05 14.46 2.11
C ILE A 158 -0.88 13.27 3.06
N THR A 159 0.36 12.91 3.41
CA THR A 159 0.64 11.83 4.35
C THR A 159 0.11 12.13 5.75
N ALA A 160 0.03 13.39 6.14
CA ALA A 160 -0.52 13.79 7.43
C ALA A 160 -2.00 13.34 7.61
N VAL A 161 -2.74 13.16 6.52
CA VAL A 161 -4.11 12.64 6.57
C VAL A 161 -4.12 11.21 7.16
N TYR A 162 -3.07 10.42 6.89
CA TYR A 162 -2.96 9.03 7.37
C TYR A 162 -2.38 8.96 8.78
N LEU A 163 -1.46 9.84 9.13
CA LEU A 163 -0.68 9.75 10.36
C LEU A 163 -1.16 10.67 11.46
N GLY A 164 -1.75 11.80 11.10
CA GLY A 164 -2.04 12.90 12.01
C GLY A 164 -0.82 13.80 12.22
N ARG A 165 -1.01 14.91 12.90
CA ARG A 165 0.07 15.85 13.17
C ARG A 165 0.51 15.83 14.62
#